data_951ef1eb7a0584bd577271fb56110296
#
_entry.id   951ef1eb7a0584bd577271fb56110296
#
_cell.length_a   1.000
_cell.length_b   1.000
_cell.length_c   1.000
_cell.angle_alpha   90.00
_cell.angle_beta   90.00
_cell.angle_gamma   90.00
#
_symmetry.space_group_name_H-M   'P 1'
#
loop_
_entity.id
_entity.type
_entity.pdbx_description
1 polymer ?
#
loop_
_entity_poly.entity_id
_entity_poly.type
_entity_poly.pdbx_seq_one_letter_code
_entity_poly.pdbx_strand_id
1 'polypeptide(L)'
;MTFEKEIAEYEALRQKYQKLFVDKMDREEYIKYNEILFSTHSCAIEGNSFSIDDTRDLKEKGLGMIPSGKSLLEAFEMLDHFDAYEYMNLLAELI
;
A
#
# COMPACT_ATOMS: atom_id res chain seq x y z
N MET A 1 -7.93 -2.43 -25.22
CA MET A 1 -7.35 -3.21 -24.18
C MET A 1 -7.79 -2.73 -22.82
N THR A 2 -7.87 -3.61 -21.93
CA THR A 2 -8.62 -3.61 -20.70
C THR A 2 -8.06 -2.79 -19.55
N PHE A 3 -6.89 -2.18 -19.68
CA PHE A 3 -6.33 -1.35 -18.63
C PHE A 3 -7.14 -0.09 -18.33
N GLU A 4 -7.83 0.45 -19.33
CA GLU A 4 -8.66 1.65 -19.17
C GLU A 4 -9.81 1.40 -18.20
N LYS A 5 -10.42 0.22 -18.25
CA LYS A 5 -11.51 -0.16 -17.36
C LYS A 5 -11.01 -0.34 -15.94
N GLU A 6 -9.86 -1.00 -15.76
CA GLU A 6 -9.24 -1.22 -14.47
C GLU A 6 -8.81 0.10 -13.82
N ILE A 7 -8.24 1.00 -14.61
CA ILE A 7 -7.86 2.33 -14.15
C ILE A 7 -9.11 3.13 -13.73
N ALA A 8 -10.19 3.04 -14.51
CA ALA A 8 -11.44 3.73 -14.18
C ALA A 8 -12.06 3.17 -12.89
N GLU A 9 -12.02 1.86 -12.68
CA GLU A 9 -12.50 1.24 -11.45
C GLU A 9 -11.64 1.64 -10.24
N TYR A 10 -10.32 1.67 -10.41
CA TYR A 10 -9.41 2.13 -9.38
C TYR A 10 -9.66 3.58 -9.00
N GLU A 11 -9.81 4.46 -9.99
CA GLU A 11 -10.09 5.87 -9.77
C GLU A 11 -11.44 6.08 -9.06
N ALA A 12 -12.47 5.33 -9.45
CA ALA A 12 -13.78 5.40 -8.81
C ALA A 12 -13.70 4.96 -7.34
N LEU A 13 -12.97 3.87 -7.07
CA LEU A 13 -12.71 3.40 -5.70
C LEU A 13 -11.93 4.43 -4.90
N ARG A 14 -10.89 5.00 -5.48
CA ARG A 14 -10.07 6.02 -4.85
C ARG A 14 -10.89 7.24 -4.46
N GLN A 15 -11.74 7.73 -5.36
CA GLN A 15 -12.61 8.86 -5.09
C GLN A 15 -13.63 8.57 -3.99
N LYS A 16 -14.19 7.37 -3.99
CA LYS A 16 -15.12 6.92 -2.96
C LYS A 16 -14.46 6.89 -1.59
N TYR A 17 -13.27 6.30 -1.51
CA TYR A 17 -12.50 6.27 -0.27
C TYR A 17 -12.07 7.66 0.17
N GLN A 18 -11.71 8.51 -0.78
CA GLN A 18 -11.33 9.89 -0.49
C GLN A 18 -12.46 10.64 0.19
N LYS A 19 -13.69 10.50 -0.28
CA LYS A 19 -14.85 11.13 0.35
C LYS A 19 -15.17 10.57 1.73
N LEU A 20 -14.97 9.27 1.93
CA LEU A 20 -15.33 8.59 3.18
C LEU A 20 -14.28 8.74 4.28
N PHE A 21 -13.01 8.82 3.90
CA PHE A 21 -11.90 8.72 4.85
C PHE A 21 -11.05 9.98 4.95
N VAL A 22 -10.90 10.77 3.88
CA VAL A 22 -10.03 11.96 3.90
C VAL A 22 -10.60 13.04 4.82
N ASP A 23 -11.90 13.16 4.89
CA ASP A 23 -12.55 14.13 5.79
C ASP A 23 -12.41 13.75 7.27
N LYS A 24 -11.99 12.52 7.57
CA LYS A 24 -11.85 11.97 8.91
C LYS A 24 -10.44 11.61 9.32
N MET A 25 -9.52 11.53 8.37
CA MET A 25 -8.12 11.22 8.61
C MET A 25 -7.26 12.46 8.43
N ASP A 26 -6.22 12.59 9.24
CA ASP A 26 -5.20 13.57 8.95
C ASP A 26 -4.37 13.13 7.74
N ARG A 27 -3.54 14.04 7.23
CA ARG A 27 -2.76 13.77 6.01
C ARG A 27 -1.77 12.62 6.17
N GLU A 28 -1.16 12.50 7.33
CA GLU A 28 -0.19 11.44 7.60
C GLU A 28 -0.85 10.06 7.61
N GLU A 29 -2.00 9.94 8.24
CA GLU A 29 -2.78 8.70 8.25
C GLU A 29 -3.23 8.31 6.85
N TYR A 30 -3.65 9.29 6.05
CA TYR A 30 -4.06 9.07 4.67
C TYR A 30 -2.90 8.56 3.81
N ILE A 31 -1.73 9.18 3.92
CA ILE A 31 -0.54 8.76 3.19
C ILE A 31 -0.14 7.34 3.59
N LYS A 32 -0.12 7.06 4.88
CA LYS A 32 0.20 5.73 5.40
C LYS A 32 -0.77 4.66 4.93
N TYR A 33 -2.05 4.99 4.92
CA TYR A 33 -3.09 4.08 4.43
C TYR A 33 -2.92 3.78 2.94
N ASN A 34 -2.66 4.80 2.13
CA ASN A 34 -2.40 4.63 0.71
C ASN A 34 -1.13 3.82 0.45
N GLU A 35 -0.09 4.01 1.24
CA GLU A 35 1.14 3.23 1.15
C GLU A 35 0.85 1.74 1.35
N ILE A 36 0.05 1.42 2.37
CA ILE A 36 -0.31 0.04 2.67
C ILE A 36 -1.12 -0.58 1.52
N LEU A 37 -2.12 0.13 1.01
CA LEU A 37 -2.93 -0.35 -0.12
C LEU A 37 -2.09 -0.56 -1.37
N PHE A 38 -1.28 0.42 -1.73
CA PHE A 38 -0.43 0.36 -2.91
C PHE A 38 0.54 -0.81 -2.83
N SER A 39 1.22 -0.94 -1.70
CA SER A 39 2.22 -1.99 -1.50
C SER A 39 1.60 -3.38 -1.52
N THR A 40 0.44 -3.55 -0.88
CA THR A 40 -0.27 -4.84 -0.88
C THR A 40 -0.69 -5.25 -2.30
N HIS A 41 -1.27 -4.33 -3.06
CA HIS A 41 -1.71 -4.62 -4.42
C HIS A 41 -0.54 -4.87 -5.37
N SER A 42 0.52 -4.09 -5.27
CA SER A 42 1.70 -4.25 -6.12
C SER A 42 2.39 -5.59 -5.85
N CYS A 43 2.53 -5.97 -4.60
CA CYS A 43 3.10 -7.27 -4.24
C CYS A 43 2.21 -8.43 -4.67
N ALA A 44 0.88 -8.28 -4.57
CA ALA A 44 -0.06 -9.32 -4.99
C ALA A 44 0.07 -9.64 -6.49
N ILE A 45 0.32 -8.64 -7.32
CA ILE A 45 0.57 -8.84 -8.75
C ILE A 45 1.78 -9.74 -8.99
N GLU A 46 2.78 -9.66 -8.12
CA GLU A 46 4.00 -10.48 -8.17
C GLU A 46 3.85 -11.84 -7.46
N GLY A 47 2.66 -12.16 -6.96
CA GLY A 47 2.39 -13.42 -6.30
C GLY A 47 2.57 -13.42 -4.78
N ASN A 48 2.79 -12.26 -4.18
CA ASN A 48 2.91 -12.12 -2.73
C ASN A 48 1.55 -12.37 -2.07
N SER A 49 1.55 -13.08 -0.95
CA SER A 49 0.32 -13.52 -0.28
C SER A 49 -0.11 -12.63 0.89
N PHE A 50 0.55 -11.50 1.12
CA PHE A 50 0.18 -10.58 2.21
C PHE A 50 -1.21 -9.99 1.97
N SER A 51 -2.03 -10.01 3.02
CA SER A 51 -3.28 -9.25 3.06
C SER A 51 -2.98 -7.79 3.46
N ILE A 52 -4.01 -6.95 3.40
CA ILE A 52 -3.89 -5.56 3.88
C ILE A 52 -3.53 -5.53 5.36
N ASP A 53 -4.13 -6.42 6.17
CA ASP A 53 -3.82 -6.51 7.60
C ASP A 53 -2.40 -6.97 7.86
N ASP A 54 -1.90 -7.96 7.09
CA ASP A 54 -0.52 -8.42 7.18
C ASP A 54 0.46 -7.30 6.84
N THR A 55 0.15 -6.53 5.80
CA THR A 55 0.98 -5.40 5.36
C THR A 55 1.02 -4.32 6.43
N ARG A 56 -0.11 -4.02 7.04
CA ARG A 56 -0.19 -3.05 8.13
C ARG A 56 0.64 -3.50 9.33
N ASP A 57 0.54 -4.77 9.71
CA ASP A 57 1.30 -5.32 10.83
C ASP A 57 2.80 -5.22 10.56
N LEU A 58 3.24 -5.54 9.36
CA LEU A 58 4.65 -5.42 8.98
C LEU A 58 5.12 -3.96 9.05
N LYS A 59 4.30 -3.02 8.57
CA LYS A 59 4.63 -1.59 8.60
C LYS A 59 4.77 -1.07 10.03
N GLU A 60 3.89 -1.51 10.93
CA GLU A 60 3.88 -1.04 12.31
C GLU A 60 4.91 -1.73 13.19
N LYS A 61 5.15 -3.03 12.99
CA LYS A 61 5.96 -3.86 13.88
C LYS A 61 7.32 -4.23 13.31
N GLY A 62 7.53 -4.02 12.02
CA GLY A 62 8.77 -4.34 11.34
C GLY A 62 9.04 -5.84 11.25
N LEU A 63 10.28 -6.19 10.92
CA LEU A 63 10.70 -7.59 10.72
C LEU A 63 10.66 -8.44 11.99
N GLY A 64 10.55 -7.84 13.17
CA GLY A 64 10.44 -8.58 14.42
C GLY A 64 9.18 -9.41 14.55
N MET A 65 8.16 -9.11 13.75
CA MET A 65 6.88 -9.82 13.79
C MET A 65 6.36 -10.04 12.38
N ILE A 66 6.87 -11.07 11.71
CA ILE A 66 6.35 -11.48 10.40
C ILE A 66 4.99 -12.13 10.61
N PRO A 67 3.95 -11.72 9.85
CA PRO A 67 2.62 -12.32 9.98
C PRO A 67 2.66 -13.84 9.83
N SER A 68 1.82 -14.52 10.60
CA SER A 68 1.77 -15.97 10.63
C SER A 68 1.52 -16.56 9.25
N GLY A 69 2.30 -17.56 8.85
CA GLY A 69 2.18 -18.21 7.55
C GLY A 69 2.86 -17.49 6.40
N LYS A 70 3.54 -16.36 6.66
CA LYS A 70 4.22 -15.58 5.63
C LYS A 70 5.72 -15.83 5.67
N SER A 71 6.38 -15.75 4.51
CA SER A 71 7.81 -15.96 4.41
C SER A 71 8.59 -14.65 4.62
N LEU A 72 9.84 -14.80 5.03
CA LEU A 72 10.76 -13.68 5.15
C LEU A 72 10.98 -12.98 3.80
N LEU A 73 11.02 -13.76 2.72
CA LEU A 73 11.20 -13.22 1.37
C LEU A 73 10.02 -12.31 0.98
N GLU A 74 8.79 -12.72 1.28
CA GLU A 74 7.61 -11.90 1.03
C GLU A 74 7.64 -10.62 1.86
N ALA A 75 8.10 -10.70 3.10
CA ALA A 75 8.25 -9.52 3.95
C ALA A 75 9.29 -8.54 3.37
N PHE A 76 10.42 -9.03 2.86
CA PHE A 76 11.42 -8.18 2.21
C PHE A 76 10.88 -7.51 0.95
N GLU A 77 10.14 -8.24 0.15
CA GLU A 77 9.48 -7.66 -1.04
C GLU A 77 8.56 -6.51 -0.65
N MET A 78 7.79 -6.71 0.41
CA MET A 78 6.88 -5.68 0.91
C MET A 78 7.63 -4.45 1.41
N LEU A 79 8.72 -4.64 2.14
CA LEU A 79 9.55 -3.53 2.63
C LEU A 79 10.16 -2.73 1.48
N ASP A 80 10.57 -3.40 0.41
CA ASP A 80 11.08 -2.73 -0.79
C ASP A 80 10.00 -1.85 -1.43
N HIS A 81 8.74 -2.30 -1.45
CA HIS A 81 7.63 -1.49 -1.95
C HIS A 81 7.35 -0.29 -1.05
N PHE A 82 7.47 -0.42 0.26
CA PHE A 82 7.35 0.71 1.17
C PHE A 82 8.40 1.78 0.87
N ASP A 83 9.64 1.36 0.71
CA ASP A 83 10.74 2.28 0.40
C ASP A 83 10.51 2.99 -0.93
N ALA A 84 10.07 2.27 -1.95
CA ALA A 84 9.78 2.84 -3.25
C ALA A 84 8.62 3.87 -3.17
N TYR A 85 7.59 3.56 -2.42
CA TYR A 85 6.46 4.47 -2.25
C TYR A 85 6.87 5.75 -1.52
N GLU A 86 7.63 5.61 -0.45
CA GLU A 86 8.14 6.75 0.31
C GLU A 86 9.04 7.64 -0.55
N TYR A 87 9.89 7.02 -1.37
CA TYR A 87 10.75 7.75 -2.30
C TYR A 87 9.94 8.53 -3.33
N MET A 88 8.89 7.92 -3.90
CA MET A 88 8.00 8.59 -4.85
C MET A 88 7.28 9.79 -4.21
N ASN A 89 6.83 9.64 -2.98
CA ASN A 89 6.21 10.74 -2.24
C ASN A 89 7.17 11.89 -2.01
N LEU A 90 8.40 11.57 -1.65
CA LEU A 90 9.44 12.57 -1.45
C LEU A 90 9.72 13.35 -2.73
N LEU A 91 9.83 12.66 -3.87
CA LEU A 91 10.00 13.30 -5.17
C LEU A 91 8.82 14.19 -5.53
N ALA A 92 7.61 13.76 -5.24
CA ALA A 92 6.41 14.54 -5.51
C ALA A 92 6.38 15.86 -4.72
N GLU A 93 6.90 15.84 -3.50
CA GLU A 93 7.02 17.06 -2.68
C GLU A 93 8.05 18.06 -3.21
N LEU A 94 9.05 17.57 -3.94
CA LEU A 94 10.10 18.42 -4.52
C LEU A 94 9.68 19.07 -5.84
N ILE A 95 8.62 18.65 -6.44
CA ILE A 95 8.05 19.20 -7.67
C ILE A 95 6.94 20.18 -7.34
#